data_875e8d633a6fe2182b24b52890ea07f1
#
_entry.id   875e8d633a6fe2182b24b52890ea07f1
#
_cell.length_a   1.000
_cell.length_b   1.000
_cell.length_c   1.000
_cell.angle_alpha   90.00
_cell.angle_beta   90.00
_cell.angle_gamma   90.00
#
_symmetry.space_group_name_H-M   'P 1'
#
loop_
_entity.id
_entity.type
_entity.pdbx_description
1 polymer ?
#
loop_
_entity_poly.entity_id
_entity_poly.type
_entity_poly.pdbx_seq_one_letter_code
_entity_poly.pdbx_strand_id
1 'polypeptide(L)'
;FAERLDAIFQTGHRTVITAAGPSGTNEATCIITLLDLGVDGVISISGAAADTEADLAPYLRLAEAGVPTVFINGHTTQLDSVFVNCSDAEAVTASVTHLRSLGHERIGLAVGPARFLPTQRKSSAFLGLGFSQDSIERTIFTAEGGRVAAGKLLDAGHTAIICGSDLMALGVIREAHSRGMRVPGDLSVVGFDDSPLMAFTDPPLTTVRQPVQAMCEAAVSGLVRAMDGNTPDGTELVFRPDLIIRQSTGPRT
;
A
#
# COMPACT_ATOMS: atom_id res chain seq x y z
N PHE A 1 -2.57 -4.30 9.61
CA PHE A 1 -1.58 -5.39 9.66
C PHE A 1 -1.17 -5.70 11.11
N ALA A 2 -0.65 -4.78 11.91
CA ALA A 2 -0.09 -5.05 13.23
C ALA A 2 -1.06 -5.81 14.17
N GLU A 3 -2.32 -5.38 14.29
CA GLU A 3 -3.34 -6.07 15.10
C GLU A 3 -3.62 -7.50 14.62
N ARG A 4 -3.56 -7.75 13.31
CA ARG A 4 -3.78 -9.08 12.74
C ARG A 4 -2.58 -9.99 12.98
N LEU A 5 -1.37 -9.47 12.86
CA LEU A 5 -0.15 -10.22 13.17
C LEU A 5 -0.11 -10.63 14.64
N ASP A 6 -0.42 -9.70 15.55
CA ASP A 6 -0.48 -10.00 16.98
C ASP A 6 -1.48 -11.12 17.30
N ALA A 7 -2.67 -11.08 16.71
CA ALA A 7 -3.68 -12.12 16.89
C ALA A 7 -3.22 -13.51 16.40
N ILE A 8 -2.41 -13.58 15.34
CA ILE A 8 -1.90 -14.84 14.78
C ILE A 8 -0.77 -15.40 15.67
N PHE A 9 0.09 -14.53 16.22
CA PHE A 9 1.21 -14.94 17.09
C PHE A 9 0.82 -15.37 18.50
N GLN A 10 -0.43 -15.19 18.95
CA GLN A 10 -0.87 -15.54 20.32
C GLN A 10 -0.71 -17.03 20.71
N THR A 11 -0.18 -17.87 19.82
CA THR A 11 0.03 -19.30 20.04
C THR A 11 1.45 -19.69 20.52
N GLY A 12 2.12 -18.86 21.32
CA GLY A 12 3.39 -19.22 21.94
C GLY A 12 4.56 -18.25 21.75
N HIS A 13 4.37 -17.19 20.97
CA HIS A 13 5.38 -16.14 20.77
C HIS A 13 4.95 -14.83 21.45
N ARG A 14 5.93 -14.01 21.84
CA ARG A 14 5.69 -12.64 22.31
C ARG A 14 5.95 -11.66 21.16
N THR A 15 4.99 -10.79 20.89
CA THR A 15 5.09 -9.77 19.85
C THR A 15 5.59 -8.44 20.43
N VAL A 16 6.61 -7.85 19.82
CA VAL A 16 7.06 -6.48 20.07
C VAL A 16 6.76 -5.68 18.81
N ILE A 17 6.01 -4.58 18.96
CA ILE A 17 5.65 -3.70 17.84
C ILE A 17 6.48 -2.42 17.95
N THR A 18 7.24 -2.10 16.90
CA THR A 18 7.92 -0.83 16.73
C THR A 18 7.34 -0.12 15.52
N ALA A 19 7.26 1.20 15.57
CA ALA A 19 6.78 2.02 14.46
C ALA A 19 7.81 3.08 14.09
N ALA A 20 8.25 3.07 12.85
CA ALA A 20 9.02 4.17 12.28
C ALA A 20 8.06 5.21 11.68
N GLY A 21 8.40 6.49 11.80
CA GLY A 21 7.55 7.57 11.27
C GLY A 21 8.34 8.83 10.95
N PRO A 22 7.75 9.75 10.16
CA PRO A 22 8.45 10.95 9.66
C PRO A 22 8.96 11.89 10.76
N SER A 23 8.36 11.84 11.94
CA SER A 23 8.68 12.70 13.10
C SER A 23 9.19 11.93 14.32
N GLY A 24 9.44 10.62 14.18
CA GLY A 24 9.81 9.73 15.28
C GLY A 24 11.08 8.94 15.02
N THR A 25 11.13 7.75 15.61
CA THR A 25 12.24 6.81 15.46
C THR A 25 12.37 6.38 13.99
N ASN A 26 13.57 6.40 13.44
CA ASN A 26 13.80 5.86 12.11
C ASN A 26 13.84 4.32 12.14
N GLU A 27 13.66 3.68 11.01
CA GLU A 27 13.58 2.23 10.89
C GLU A 27 14.89 1.54 11.35
N ALA A 28 16.04 2.15 11.07
CA ALA A 28 17.34 1.62 11.53
C ALA A 28 17.44 1.56 13.07
N THR A 29 16.91 2.58 13.76
CA THR A 29 16.86 2.59 15.22
C THR A 29 15.89 1.54 15.76
N CYS A 30 14.75 1.33 15.10
CA CYS A 30 13.84 0.23 15.45
C CYS A 30 14.53 -1.12 15.35
N ILE A 31 15.26 -1.37 14.27
CA ILE A 31 15.99 -2.63 14.04
C ILE A 31 17.09 -2.84 15.11
N ILE A 32 17.86 -1.80 15.45
CA ILE A 32 18.86 -1.88 16.54
C ILE A 32 18.18 -2.26 17.85
N THR A 33 17.06 -1.62 18.18
CA THR A 33 16.31 -1.94 19.40
C THR A 33 15.80 -3.39 19.40
N LEU A 34 15.35 -3.91 18.27
CA LEU A 34 14.91 -5.31 18.16
C LEU A 34 16.08 -6.28 18.36
N LEU A 35 17.26 -5.98 17.80
CA LEU A 35 18.50 -6.75 18.01
C LEU A 35 18.91 -6.75 19.49
N ASP A 36 18.87 -5.60 20.17
CA ASP A 36 19.20 -5.48 21.59
C ASP A 36 18.21 -6.24 22.48
N LEU A 37 16.95 -6.35 22.06
CA LEU A 37 15.94 -7.15 22.74
C LEU A 37 16.09 -8.66 22.51
N GLY A 38 16.92 -9.09 21.56
CA GLY A 38 17.16 -10.49 21.24
C GLY A 38 15.93 -11.17 20.64
N VAL A 39 15.28 -10.53 19.68
CA VAL A 39 14.11 -11.13 18.98
C VAL A 39 14.54 -12.28 18.09
N ASP A 40 13.69 -13.32 17.99
CA ASP A 40 13.97 -14.52 17.18
C ASP A 40 13.66 -14.31 15.69
N GLY A 41 12.90 -13.28 15.33
CA GLY A 41 12.56 -12.95 13.94
C GLY A 41 11.82 -11.62 13.81
N VAL A 42 11.76 -11.09 12.60
CA VAL A 42 11.16 -9.77 12.29
C VAL A 42 10.17 -9.85 11.12
N ILE A 43 9.03 -9.17 11.24
CA ILE A 43 8.16 -8.86 10.09
C ILE A 43 8.18 -7.35 9.89
N SER A 44 8.69 -6.91 8.72
CA SER A 44 8.70 -5.51 8.30
C SER A 44 7.55 -5.23 7.35
N ILE A 45 6.83 -4.14 7.58
CA ILE A 45 5.66 -3.75 6.77
C ILE A 45 5.95 -2.41 6.10
N SER A 46 5.98 -2.40 4.77
CA SER A 46 6.13 -1.19 3.95
C SER A 46 7.36 -0.33 4.34
N GLY A 47 8.41 -0.96 4.84
CA GLY A 47 9.63 -0.29 5.27
C GLY A 47 10.63 -0.05 4.13
N ALA A 48 11.93 -0.07 4.46
CA ALA A 48 13.01 0.17 3.49
C ALA A 48 12.98 -0.78 2.28
N ALA A 49 12.51 -2.03 2.44
CA ALA A 49 12.35 -2.96 1.31
C ALA A 49 11.29 -2.55 0.29
N ALA A 50 10.43 -1.58 0.62
CA ALA A 50 9.48 -0.98 -0.33
C ALA A 50 10.07 0.26 -1.05
N ASP A 51 11.17 0.80 -0.59
CA ASP A 51 11.83 2.00 -1.09
C ASP A 51 13.11 1.62 -1.85
N THR A 52 13.14 1.83 -3.17
CA THR A 52 14.27 1.46 -4.04
C THR A 52 15.55 2.29 -3.80
N GLU A 53 15.45 3.36 -3.03
CA GLU A 53 16.56 4.25 -2.69
C GLU A 53 16.99 4.11 -1.21
N ALA A 54 16.34 3.22 -0.45
CA ALA A 54 16.63 3.06 0.96
C ALA A 54 17.94 2.29 1.21
N ASP A 55 18.59 2.63 2.34
CA ASP A 55 19.70 1.85 2.88
C ASP A 55 19.17 0.59 3.57
N LEU A 56 19.56 -0.57 3.06
CA LEU A 56 19.20 -1.88 3.63
C LEU A 56 20.20 -2.41 4.65
N ALA A 57 21.27 -1.67 4.96
CA ALA A 57 22.30 -2.08 5.93
C ALA A 57 21.71 -2.52 7.29
N PRO A 58 20.64 -1.92 7.84
CA PRO A 58 20.03 -2.40 9.07
C PRO A 58 19.47 -3.83 8.96
N TYR A 59 18.88 -4.18 7.83
CA TYR A 59 18.34 -5.51 7.57
C TYR A 59 19.43 -6.54 7.27
N LEU A 60 20.53 -6.13 6.63
CA LEU A 60 21.70 -6.99 6.46
C LEU A 60 22.31 -7.37 7.82
N ARG A 61 22.31 -6.46 8.81
CA ARG A 61 22.72 -6.76 10.18
C ARG A 61 21.81 -7.79 10.86
N LEU A 62 20.49 -7.76 10.62
CA LEU A 62 19.59 -8.83 11.12
C LEU A 62 19.98 -10.18 10.52
N ALA A 63 20.23 -10.24 9.21
CA ALA A 63 20.65 -11.45 8.53
C ALA A 63 22.00 -11.97 9.05
N GLU A 64 22.99 -11.08 9.25
CA GLU A 64 24.30 -11.42 9.84
C GLU A 64 24.19 -11.94 11.29
N ALA A 65 23.22 -11.43 12.05
CA ALA A 65 22.90 -11.90 13.40
C ALA A 65 22.08 -13.21 13.41
N GLY A 66 21.73 -13.75 12.25
CA GLY A 66 20.92 -14.97 12.14
C GLY A 66 19.44 -14.74 12.46
N VAL A 67 18.96 -13.49 12.45
CA VAL A 67 17.56 -13.12 12.72
C VAL A 67 16.79 -13.07 11.39
N PRO A 68 15.93 -14.05 11.07
CA PRO A 68 15.18 -14.07 9.84
C PRO A 68 14.18 -12.90 9.77
N THR A 69 13.99 -12.38 8.57
CA THR A 69 13.07 -11.27 8.32
C THR A 69 12.10 -11.63 7.19
N VAL A 70 10.83 -11.28 7.36
CA VAL A 70 9.80 -11.34 6.32
C VAL A 70 9.31 -9.93 6.02
N PHE A 71 9.08 -9.63 4.75
CA PHE A 71 8.64 -8.31 4.31
C PHE A 71 7.22 -8.35 3.75
N ILE A 72 6.38 -7.42 4.19
CA ILE A 72 5.04 -7.18 3.63
C ILE A 72 5.08 -5.84 2.87
N ASN A 73 4.56 -5.83 1.64
CA ASN A 73 4.52 -4.67 0.73
C ASN A 73 5.92 -4.13 0.36
N GLY A 74 6.89 -5.03 0.20
CA GLY A 74 8.25 -4.69 -0.23
C GLY A 74 8.88 -5.82 -1.00
N HIS A 75 9.99 -5.56 -1.69
CA HIS A 75 10.80 -6.56 -2.37
C HIS A 75 12.22 -6.04 -2.60
N THR A 76 13.21 -6.89 -2.37
CA THR A 76 14.60 -6.60 -2.72
C THR A 76 15.32 -7.90 -3.06
N THR A 77 16.30 -7.82 -3.98
CA THR A 77 17.18 -8.95 -4.30
C THR A 77 18.44 -9.00 -3.43
N GLN A 78 18.62 -8.04 -2.51
CA GLN A 78 19.77 -7.97 -1.62
C GLN A 78 19.62 -8.81 -0.35
N LEU A 79 18.42 -9.28 -0.08
CA LEU A 79 18.08 -10.08 1.10
C LEU A 79 17.43 -11.39 0.68
N ASP A 80 17.93 -12.49 1.22
CA ASP A 80 17.30 -13.80 1.08
C ASP A 80 16.16 -13.92 2.10
N SER A 81 14.96 -13.58 1.69
CA SER A 81 13.80 -13.39 2.57
C SER A 81 12.50 -13.78 1.87
N VAL A 82 11.44 -13.93 2.65
CA VAL A 82 10.07 -14.06 2.12
C VAL A 82 9.46 -12.67 1.96
N PHE A 83 8.92 -12.41 0.77
CA PHE A 83 8.22 -11.18 0.44
C PHE A 83 6.75 -11.48 0.20
N VAL A 84 5.87 -10.79 0.92
CA VAL A 84 4.42 -10.95 0.86
C VAL A 84 3.81 -9.67 0.32
N ASN A 85 3.28 -9.72 -0.89
CA ASN A 85 2.78 -8.55 -1.60
C ASN A 85 1.32 -8.70 -2.04
N CYS A 86 0.63 -7.58 -2.17
CA CYS A 86 -0.64 -7.50 -2.88
C CYS A 86 -0.38 -7.11 -4.35
N SER A 87 -1.16 -7.65 -5.29
CA SER A 87 -1.01 -7.35 -6.72
C SER A 87 -1.48 -5.92 -7.04
N ASP A 88 -0.53 -4.98 -7.11
CA ASP A 88 -0.79 -3.60 -7.52
C ASP A 88 -1.36 -3.52 -8.95
N ALA A 89 -0.92 -4.41 -9.83
CA ALA A 89 -1.39 -4.44 -11.22
C ALA A 89 -2.86 -4.85 -11.31
N GLU A 90 -3.28 -5.88 -10.56
CA GLU A 90 -4.69 -6.30 -10.51
C GLU A 90 -5.56 -5.24 -9.84
N ALA A 91 -5.07 -4.56 -8.81
CA ALA A 91 -5.75 -3.47 -8.14
C ALA A 91 -6.08 -2.32 -9.11
N VAL A 92 -5.09 -1.88 -9.88
CA VAL A 92 -5.27 -0.82 -10.89
C VAL A 92 -6.19 -1.29 -12.00
N THR A 93 -6.01 -2.52 -12.49
CA THR A 93 -6.84 -3.09 -13.56
C THR A 93 -8.31 -3.18 -13.15
N ALA A 94 -8.59 -3.67 -11.94
CA ALA A 94 -9.95 -3.74 -11.41
C ALA A 94 -10.59 -2.34 -11.28
N SER A 95 -9.84 -1.38 -10.75
CA SER A 95 -10.30 0.01 -10.59
C SER A 95 -10.61 0.68 -11.92
N VAL A 96 -9.70 0.55 -12.92
CA VAL A 96 -9.89 1.09 -14.27
C VAL A 96 -11.09 0.44 -14.97
N THR A 97 -11.21 -0.89 -14.87
CA THR A 97 -12.33 -1.63 -15.47
C THR A 97 -13.67 -1.16 -14.90
N HIS A 98 -13.75 -1.00 -13.58
CA HIS A 98 -14.93 -0.47 -12.90
C HIS A 98 -15.27 0.95 -13.37
N LEU A 99 -14.29 1.86 -13.39
CA LEU A 99 -14.53 3.24 -13.80
C LEU A 99 -14.91 3.36 -15.30
N ARG A 100 -14.29 2.56 -16.16
CA ARG A 100 -14.68 2.48 -17.59
C ARG A 100 -16.10 1.96 -17.76
N SER A 101 -16.55 0.99 -16.96
CA SER A 101 -17.94 0.49 -16.99
C SER A 101 -18.97 1.56 -16.60
N LEU A 102 -18.53 2.59 -15.86
CA LEU A 102 -19.33 3.77 -15.49
C LEU A 102 -19.20 4.92 -16.51
N GLY A 103 -18.49 4.72 -17.62
CA GLY A 103 -18.32 5.69 -18.70
C GLY A 103 -17.18 6.67 -18.52
N HIS A 104 -16.28 6.46 -17.55
CA HIS A 104 -15.10 7.32 -17.38
C HIS A 104 -13.97 6.92 -18.33
N GLU A 105 -13.55 7.85 -19.20
CA GLU A 105 -12.38 7.71 -20.07
C GLU A 105 -11.18 8.51 -19.56
N ARG A 106 -11.44 9.66 -18.93
CA ARG A 106 -10.42 10.54 -18.35
C ARG A 106 -10.21 10.17 -16.88
N ILE A 107 -9.41 9.14 -16.66
CA ILE A 107 -9.07 8.60 -15.34
C ILE A 107 -7.67 9.08 -14.97
N GLY A 108 -7.51 9.63 -13.77
CA GLY A 108 -6.22 10.00 -13.19
C GLY A 108 -5.76 8.98 -12.14
N LEU A 109 -4.46 8.95 -11.91
CA LEU A 109 -3.83 8.13 -10.87
C LEU A 109 -3.05 9.03 -9.91
N ALA A 110 -3.45 9.07 -8.64
CA ALA A 110 -2.77 9.79 -7.56
C ALA A 110 -2.00 8.79 -6.68
N VAL A 111 -0.67 8.83 -6.68
CA VAL A 111 0.19 7.86 -5.98
C VAL A 111 1.28 8.53 -5.17
N GLY A 112 1.99 7.75 -4.36
CA GLY A 112 3.13 8.19 -3.59
C GLY A 112 4.38 8.49 -4.42
N PRO A 113 5.53 8.74 -3.77
CA PRO A 113 6.79 9.05 -4.45
C PRO A 113 7.26 7.89 -5.35
N ALA A 114 7.92 8.24 -6.46
CA ALA A 114 8.33 7.28 -7.50
C ALA A 114 9.31 6.20 -7.02
N ARG A 115 10.07 6.45 -5.95
CA ARG A 115 11.02 5.49 -5.39
C ARG A 115 10.37 4.28 -4.71
N PHE A 116 9.07 4.35 -4.37
CA PHE A 116 8.38 3.23 -3.74
C PHE A 116 7.88 2.21 -4.76
N LEU A 117 8.16 0.93 -4.52
CA LEU A 117 7.75 -0.19 -5.37
C LEU A 117 6.24 -0.24 -5.64
N PRO A 118 5.34 -0.07 -4.65
CA PRO A 118 3.90 -0.03 -4.94
C PRO A 118 3.51 1.11 -5.88
N THR A 119 4.18 2.27 -5.80
CA THR A 119 3.96 3.39 -6.73
C THR A 119 4.42 3.03 -8.14
N GLN A 120 5.59 2.41 -8.29
CA GLN A 120 6.13 1.98 -9.58
C GLN A 120 5.23 0.93 -10.23
N ARG A 121 4.82 -0.10 -9.47
CA ARG A 121 3.95 -1.18 -9.93
C ARG A 121 2.58 -0.65 -10.38
N LYS A 122 1.93 0.21 -9.57
CA LYS A 122 0.65 0.86 -9.92
C LYS A 122 0.79 1.73 -11.16
N SER A 123 1.84 2.56 -11.23
CA SER A 123 2.09 3.44 -12.38
C SER A 123 2.32 2.63 -13.66
N SER A 124 3.13 1.57 -13.61
CA SER A 124 3.41 0.69 -14.75
C SER A 124 2.13 0.00 -15.26
N ALA A 125 1.31 -0.52 -14.33
CA ALA A 125 0.03 -1.13 -14.70
C ALA A 125 -0.92 -0.12 -15.36
N PHE A 126 -1.00 1.09 -14.82
CA PHE A 126 -1.85 2.16 -15.35
C PHE A 126 -1.44 2.57 -16.77
N LEU A 127 -0.15 2.75 -17.01
CA LEU A 127 0.40 3.03 -18.35
C LEU A 127 0.14 1.86 -19.31
N GLY A 128 0.30 0.62 -18.84
CA GLY A 128 -0.01 -0.59 -19.64
C GLY A 128 -1.47 -0.70 -20.07
N LEU A 129 -2.41 -0.01 -19.40
CA LEU A 129 -3.82 0.10 -19.78
C LEU A 129 -4.11 1.23 -20.78
N GLY A 130 -3.07 1.90 -21.29
CA GLY A 130 -3.17 2.92 -22.34
C GLY A 130 -3.29 4.36 -21.85
N PHE A 131 -3.10 4.63 -20.56
CA PHE A 131 -3.05 5.99 -20.03
C PHE A 131 -1.65 6.63 -20.21
N SER A 132 -1.59 7.97 -20.17
CA SER A 132 -0.33 8.72 -20.31
C SER A 132 0.29 9.04 -18.94
N GLN A 133 1.56 9.41 -18.93
CA GLN A 133 2.26 9.93 -17.74
C GLN A 133 1.60 11.18 -17.17
N ASP A 134 0.98 12.03 -18.02
CA ASP A 134 0.31 13.25 -17.60
C ASP A 134 -0.97 12.98 -16.78
N SER A 135 -1.44 11.73 -16.77
CA SER A 135 -2.56 11.27 -15.96
C SER A 135 -2.12 10.70 -14.60
N ILE A 136 -0.82 10.79 -14.27
CA ILE A 136 -0.25 10.29 -13.02
C ILE A 136 0.33 11.43 -12.20
N GLU A 137 -0.23 11.68 -11.02
CA GLU A 137 0.33 12.62 -10.04
C GLU A 137 0.99 11.88 -8.88
N ARG A 138 2.27 12.21 -8.65
CA ARG A 138 3.10 11.64 -7.58
C ARG A 138 3.28 12.64 -6.47
N THR A 139 2.86 12.26 -5.27
CA THR A 139 2.95 13.11 -4.07
C THR A 139 3.41 12.27 -2.86
N ILE A 140 2.89 12.52 -1.68
CA ILE A 140 3.13 11.71 -0.48
C ILE A 140 1.87 10.94 -0.10
N PHE A 141 2.01 9.81 0.59
CA PHE A 141 0.89 8.94 1.01
C PHE A 141 0.11 9.55 2.19
N THR A 142 -0.42 10.77 2.01
CA THR A 142 -1.22 11.49 3.02
C THR A 142 -2.45 12.11 2.38
N ALA A 143 -3.41 12.54 3.21
CA ALA A 143 -4.58 13.27 2.72
C ALA A 143 -4.17 14.59 2.02
N GLU A 144 -3.17 15.30 2.53
CA GLU A 144 -2.67 16.52 1.88
C GLU A 144 -2.00 16.22 0.53
N GLY A 145 -1.26 15.11 0.44
CA GLY A 145 -0.72 14.65 -0.86
C GLY A 145 -1.84 14.34 -1.86
N GLY A 146 -2.89 13.66 -1.42
CA GLY A 146 -4.08 13.39 -2.23
C GLY A 146 -4.76 14.68 -2.70
N ARG A 147 -4.88 15.69 -1.82
CA ARG A 147 -5.44 17.00 -2.17
C ARG A 147 -4.62 17.70 -3.26
N VAL A 148 -3.30 17.72 -3.13
CA VAL A 148 -2.40 18.32 -4.14
C VAL A 148 -2.50 17.61 -5.48
N ALA A 149 -2.51 16.26 -5.48
CA ALA A 149 -2.67 15.47 -6.71
C ALA A 149 -4.03 15.76 -7.39
N ALA A 150 -5.10 15.80 -6.59
CA ALA A 150 -6.45 16.09 -7.09
C ALA A 150 -6.51 17.46 -7.77
N GLY A 151 -5.88 18.48 -7.19
CA GLY A 151 -5.84 19.83 -7.79
C GLY A 151 -5.40 19.78 -9.25
N LYS A 152 -4.27 19.15 -9.52
CA LYS A 152 -3.69 19.05 -10.85
C LYS A 152 -4.51 18.16 -11.79
N LEU A 153 -4.95 16.98 -11.31
CA LEU A 153 -5.74 16.06 -12.12
C LEU A 153 -7.09 16.66 -12.51
N LEU A 154 -7.75 17.40 -11.61
CA LEU A 154 -9.00 18.11 -11.90
C LEU A 154 -8.80 19.25 -12.88
N ASP A 155 -7.72 20.04 -12.74
CA ASP A 155 -7.37 21.11 -13.70
C ASP A 155 -7.09 20.54 -15.10
N ALA A 156 -6.52 19.31 -15.17
CA ALA A 156 -6.36 18.57 -16.41
C ALA A 156 -7.67 17.93 -16.92
N GLY A 157 -8.79 18.05 -16.19
CA GLY A 157 -10.13 17.61 -16.59
C GLY A 157 -10.39 16.10 -16.43
N HIS A 158 -9.72 15.44 -15.52
CA HIS A 158 -10.04 14.05 -15.16
C HIS A 158 -11.39 13.97 -14.42
N THR A 159 -12.17 12.96 -14.74
CA THR A 159 -13.51 12.73 -14.20
C THR A 159 -13.56 11.60 -13.18
N ALA A 160 -12.47 10.86 -13.04
CA ALA A 160 -12.28 9.85 -12.02
C ALA A 160 -10.83 9.81 -11.58
N ILE A 161 -10.58 9.52 -10.31
CA ILE A 161 -9.22 9.44 -9.74
C ILE A 161 -9.09 8.14 -8.94
N ILE A 162 -8.07 7.34 -9.29
CA ILE A 162 -7.62 6.19 -8.53
C ILE A 162 -6.50 6.63 -7.60
N CYS A 163 -6.57 6.28 -6.33
CA CYS A 163 -5.63 6.72 -5.31
C CYS A 163 -4.75 5.56 -4.83
N GLY A 164 -3.50 5.85 -4.49
CA GLY A 164 -2.53 4.88 -3.95
C GLY A 164 -2.80 4.49 -2.50
N SER A 165 -3.70 5.19 -1.80
CA SER A 165 -4.18 4.84 -0.46
C SER A 165 -5.54 5.48 -0.16
N ASP A 166 -6.24 4.96 0.84
CA ASP A 166 -7.49 5.54 1.34
C ASP A 166 -7.29 6.96 1.86
N LEU A 167 -6.18 7.23 2.54
CA LEU A 167 -5.87 8.58 3.01
C LEU A 167 -5.74 9.58 1.86
N MET A 168 -5.10 9.19 0.77
CA MET A 168 -5.03 10.05 -0.42
C MET A 168 -6.43 10.26 -1.02
N ALA A 169 -7.28 9.24 -1.04
CA ALA A 169 -8.65 9.34 -1.55
C ALA A 169 -9.50 10.33 -0.73
N LEU A 170 -9.35 10.35 0.59
CA LEU A 170 -10.00 11.37 1.44
C LEU A 170 -9.52 12.79 1.09
N GLY A 171 -8.24 12.96 0.79
CA GLY A 171 -7.70 14.22 0.31
C GLY A 171 -8.28 14.65 -1.04
N VAL A 172 -8.43 13.71 -1.96
CA VAL A 172 -9.06 13.94 -3.28
C VAL A 172 -10.52 14.38 -3.11
N ILE A 173 -11.30 13.68 -2.28
CA ILE A 173 -12.70 14.04 -1.99
C ILE A 173 -12.78 15.45 -1.38
N ARG A 174 -11.90 15.77 -0.43
CA ARG A 174 -11.84 17.10 0.18
C ARG A 174 -11.54 18.19 -0.84
N GLU A 175 -10.62 17.98 -1.77
CA GLU A 175 -10.33 18.94 -2.83
C GLU A 175 -11.51 19.13 -3.77
N ALA A 176 -12.20 18.03 -4.18
CA ALA A 176 -13.40 18.11 -4.98
C ALA A 176 -14.49 18.96 -4.30
N HIS A 177 -14.78 18.70 -3.03
CA HIS A 177 -15.76 19.47 -2.25
C HIS A 177 -15.36 20.95 -2.13
N SER A 178 -14.07 21.27 -1.96
CA SER A 178 -13.60 22.67 -1.87
C SER A 178 -13.81 23.44 -3.17
N ARG A 179 -13.92 22.73 -4.31
CA ARG A 179 -14.24 23.27 -5.63
C ARG A 179 -15.74 23.23 -5.95
N GLY A 180 -16.58 22.88 -4.98
CA GLY A 180 -18.03 22.75 -5.19
C GLY A 180 -18.46 21.52 -5.99
N MET A 181 -17.56 20.57 -6.22
CA MET A 181 -17.83 19.34 -6.96
C MET A 181 -18.43 18.28 -6.02
N ARG A 182 -19.37 17.49 -6.55
CA ARG A 182 -19.98 16.36 -5.83
C ARG A 182 -19.23 15.07 -6.13
N VAL A 183 -19.05 14.25 -5.11
CA VAL A 183 -18.56 12.87 -5.26
C VAL A 183 -19.74 11.95 -4.89
N PRO A 184 -20.21 11.07 -5.81
CA PRO A 184 -19.65 10.74 -7.11
C PRO A 184 -20.16 11.58 -8.29
N GLY A 185 -21.09 12.54 -8.10
CA GLY A 185 -21.82 13.21 -9.16
C GLY A 185 -20.96 13.89 -10.24
N ASP A 186 -19.87 14.55 -9.84
CA ASP A 186 -18.98 15.29 -10.73
C ASP A 186 -17.59 14.64 -10.81
N LEU A 187 -17.21 13.84 -9.79
CA LEU A 187 -15.93 13.12 -9.71
C LEU A 187 -16.12 11.74 -9.07
N SER A 188 -15.66 10.68 -9.71
CA SER A 188 -15.54 9.35 -9.11
C SER A 188 -14.17 9.16 -8.44
N VAL A 189 -14.14 8.56 -7.24
CA VAL A 189 -12.92 8.34 -6.47
C VAL A 189 -12.81 6.89 -6.02
N VAL A 190 -11.64 6.26 -6.26
CA VAL A 190 -11.31 4.92 -5.79
C VAL A 190 -10.10 4.99 -4.86
N GLY A 191 -10.20 4.41 -3.66
CA GLY A 191 -9.12 4.30 -2.67
C GLY A 191 -8.33 2.99 -2.80
N PHE A 192 -7.44 2.77 -1.82
CA PHE A 192 -6.67 1.54 -1.67
C PHE A 192 -6.40 1.32 -0.18
N ASP A 193 -6.59 0.12 0.32
CA ASP A 193 -6.40 -0.52 1.61
C ASP A 193 -7.70 -1.06 2.22
N ASP A 194 -8.82 -0.40 2.01
CA ASP A 194 -10.12 -0.67 2.67
C ASP A 194 -10.01 -0.67 4.19
N SER A 195 -9.44 0.41 4.74
CA SER A 195 -9.42 0.58 6.19
C SER A 195 -10.85 0.66 6.78
N PRO A 196 -11.08 0.20 8.00
CA PRO A 196 -12.44 0.05 8.55
C PRO A 196 -13.31 1.30 8.51
N LEU A 197 -12.70 2.48 8.53
CA LEU A 197 -13.41 3.75 8.50
C LEU A 197 -13.99 4.11 7.12
N MET A 198 -13.55 3.47 6.04
CA MET A 198 -13.94 3.83 4.67
C MET A 198 -15.40 3.52 4.35
N ALA A 199 -16.03 2.65 5.11
CA ALA A 199 -17.46 2.40 5.02
C ALA A 199 -18.33 3.51 5.65
N PHE A 200 -17.72 4.38 6.47
CA PHE A 200 -18.39 5.41 7.26
C PHE A 200 -18.02 6.84 6.82
N THR A 201 -17.28 6.97 5.73
CA THR A 201 -16.98 8.29 5.12
C THR A 201 -18.20 8.84 4.38
N ASP A 202 -18.18 10.12 4.02
CA ASP A 202 -19.21 10.75 3.21
C ASP A 202 -18.59 11.31 1.91
N PRO A 203 -18.88 10.64 0.75
CA PRO A 203 -19.58 9.36 0.61
C PRO A 203 -18.76 8.15 1.11
N PRO A 204 -19.39 6.99 1.41
CA PRO A 204 -18.67 5.74 1.66
C PRO A 204 -17.73 5.40 0.51
N LEU A 205 -16.44 5.16 0.80
CA LEU A 205 -15.38 5.07 -0.18
C LEU A 205 -15.37 3.72 -0.90
N THR A 206 -15.49 3.74 -2.23
CA THR A 206 -15.09 2.63 -3.10
C THR A 206 -13.58 2.49 -3.04
N THR A 207 -13.08 1.30 -2.73
CA THR A 207 -11.65 1.10 -2.48
C THR A 207 -11.21 -0.32 -2.79
N VAL A 208 -9.92 -0.51 -3.00
CA VAL A 208 -9.31 -1.84 -3.18
C VAL A 208 -8.94 -2.41 -1.82
N ARG A 209 -9.47 -3.59 -1.52
CA ARG A 209 -9.18 -4.34 -0.28
C ARG A 209 -8.00 -5.27 -0.50
N GLN A 210 -6.95 -5.11 0.29
CA GLN A 210 -5.89 -6.10 0.42
C GLN A 210 -6.39 -7.30 1.26
N PRO A 211 -6.05 -8.54 0.90
CA PRO A 211 -6.40 -9.72 1.71
C PRO A 211 -5.48 -9.85 2.93
N VAL A 212 -5.54 -8.84 3.83
CA VAL A 212 -4.62 -8.64 4.96
C VAL A 212 -4.51 -9.90 5.84
N GLN A 213 -5.62 -10.61 6.06
CA GLN A 213 -5.61 -11.84 6.87
C GLN A 213 -4.69 -12.89 6.25
N ALA A 214 -4.89 -13.22 4.97
CA ALA A 214 -4.09 -14.23 4.26
C ALA A 214 -2.62 -13.81 4.12
N MET A 215 -2.37 -12.52 3.90
CA MET A 215 -1.01 -11.96 3.84
C MET A 215 -0.30 -12.10 5.19
N CYS A 216 -0.97 -11.79 6.30
CA CYS A 216 -0.41 -11.97 7.64
C CYS A 216 -0.14 -13.43 7.96
N GLU A 217 -1.06 -14.34 7.64
CA GLU A 217 -0.88 -15.78 7.84
C GLU A 217 0.33 -16.31 7.05
N ALA A 218 0.49 -15.87 5.80
CA ALA A 218 1.64 -16.24 4.97
C ALA A 218 2.95 -15.67 5.54
N ALA A 219 2.95 -14.43 6.02
CA ALA A 219 4.13 -13.79 6.60
C ALA A 219 4.57 -14.50 7.89
N VAL A 220 3.62 -14.81 8.79
CA VAL A 220 3.90 -15.55 10.02
C VAL A 220 4.40 -16.96 9.71
N SER A 221 3.73 -17.69 8.81
CA SER A 221 4.16 -19.04 8.41
C SER A 221 5.55 -19.02 7.76
N GLY A 222 5.86 -17.99 6.97
CA GLY A 222 7.18 -17.79 6.38
C GLY A 222 8.24 -17.55 7.45
N LEU A 223 7.95 -16.67 8.42
CA LEU A 223 8.87 -16.34 9.50
C LEU A 223 9.16 -17.55 10.40
N VAL A 224 8.12 -18.28 10.83
CA VAL A 224 8.28 -19.48 11.68
C VAL A 224 9.14 -20.53 10.98
N ARG A 225 8.91 -20.79 9.68
CA ARG A 225 9.76 -21.72 8.93
C ARG A 225 11.21 -21.26 8.84
N ALA A 226 11.43 -19.96 8.67
CA ALA A 226 12.78 -19.40 8.62
C ALA A 226 13.49 -19.51 9.99
N MET A 227 12.77 -19.32 11.10
CA MET A 227 13.29 -19.54 12.47
C MET A 227 13.66 -21.00 12.70
N ASP A 228 12.96 -21.96 12.09
CA ASP A 228 13.28 -23.40 12.13
C ASP A 228 14.43 -23.81 11.17
N GLY A 229 15.09 -22.85 10.52
CA GLY A 229 16.20 -23.10 9.60
C GLY A 229 15.78 -23.51 8.18
N ASN A 230 14.49 -23.45 7.87
CA ASN A 230 13.93 -23.72 6.54
C ASN A 230 13.67 -22.41 5.79
N THR A 231 14.73 -21.68 5.44
CA THR A 231 14.62 -20.41 4.70
C THR A 231 14.23 -20.72 3.26
N PRO A 232 13.09 -20.21 2.77
CA PRO A 232 12.78 -20.28 1.34
C PRO A 232 13.65 -19.27 0.60
N ASP A 233 14.36 -19.71 -0.43
CA ASP A 233 15.15 -18.84 -1.31
C ASP A 233 14.27 -17.75 -1.92
N GLY A 234 14.43 -16.48 -1.49
CA GLY A 234 13.93 -15.26 -2.12
C GLY A 234 12.49 -15.30 -2.66
N THR A 235 11.56 -15.95 -1.97
CA THR A 235 10.20 -16.20 -2.49
C THR A 235 9.31 -14.97 -2.37
N GLU A 236 8.77 -14.49 -3.48
CA GLU A 236 7.70 -13.48 -3.48
C GLU A 236 6.32 -14.16 -3.58
N LEU A 237 5.47 -13.94 -2.57
CA LEU A 237 4.08 -14.36 -2.54
C LEU A 237 3.20 -13.17 -2.89
N VAL A 238 2.48 -13.25 -4.01
CA VAL A 238 1.63 -12.16 -4.50
C VAL A 238 0.15 -12.54 -4.34
N PHE A 239 -0.57 -11.75 -3.58
CA PHE A 239 -1.99 -11.94 -3.28
C PHE A 239 -2.87 -11.06 -4.15
N ARG A 240 -4.02 -11.61 -4.55
CA ARG A 240 -5.01 -10.89 -5.34
C ARG A 240 -5.89 -10.00 -4.44
N PRO A 241 -6.06 -8.69 -4.75
CA PRO A 241 -6.98 -7.81 -4.06
C PRO A 241 -8.42 -7.94 -4.57
N ASP A 242 -9.36 -7.41 -3.80
CA ASP A 242 -10.76 -7.24 -4.18
C ASP A 242 -11.12 -5.75 -4.31
N LEU A 243 -11.92 -5.40 -5.32
CA LEU A 243 -12.52 -4.06 -5.40
C LEU A 243 -13.84 -4.04 -4.60
N ILE A 244 -13.91 -3.19 -3.60
CA ILE A 244 -15.09 -2.99 -2.76
C ILE A 244 -15.82 -1.74 -3.23
N ILE A 245 -16.91 -1.96 -3.97
CA ILE A 245 -17.72 -0.88 -4.54
C ILE A 245 -18.63 -0.31 -3.46
N ARG A 246 -18.58 1.03 -3.27
CA ARG A 246 -19.45 1.80 -2.38
C ARG A 246 -20.05 3.00 -3.13
N GLN A 247 -20.09 4.18 -2.50
CA GLN A 247 -20.83 5.34 -3.03
C GLN A 247 -19.94 6.46 -3.59
N SER A 248 -18.60 6.32 -3.56
CA SER A 248 -17.68 7.34 -4.10
C SER A 248 -17.44 7.22 -5.61
N THR A 249 -18.06 6.25 -6.28
CA THR A 249 -18.04 6.09 -7.74
C THR A 249 -19.45 6.04 -8.30
N GLY A 250 -19.68 6.66 -9.45
CA GLY A 250 -20.98 6.72 -10.12
C GLY A 250 -20.84 6.90 -11.63
N PRO A 251 -21.94 6.78 -12.40
CA PRO A 251 -21.92 7.01 -13.84
C PRO A 251 -21.45 8.42 -14.17
N ARG A 252 -20.68 8.54 -15.25
CA ARG A 252 -20.32 9.84 -15.80
C ARG A 252 -21.58 10.48 -16.40
N THR A 253 -21.93 11.64 -15.91
CA THR A 253 -22.99 12.52 -16.45
C THR A 253 -22.42 13.48 -17.51
#